data_940852f121e83e78526f7468a5eddd56
#
_entry.id   940852f121e83e78526f7468a5eddd56
#
_cell.length_a   1.000
_cell.length_b   1.000
_cell.length_c   1.000
_cell.angle_alpha   90.00
_cell.angle_beta   90.00
_cell.angle_gamma   90.00
#
_symmetry.space_group_name_H-M   'P 1'
#
loop_
_entity.id
_entity.type
_entity.pdbx_description
1 polymer ?
#
loop_
_entity_poly.entity_id
_entity_poly.type
_entity_poly.pdbx_seq_one_letter_code
_entity_poly.pdbx_strand_id
1 'polypeptide(L)'
;MMSWFLKESKRQKEKRFLLNGKTLLKELIASSNGKYNPYRSFTDKEIKIATKNYDQQNIITKEVIYSLYKGFLQDRPVSVMKFSPDFYDQAAFGINSIVFASQMSHKNILKLIGCCLESEVHILVFESVENGTLADRIFRSYEPHFEPLLLAHRLKIAMELANAIAYLHFKFPRPIVFRMVCPSTIVFNEKYVAKLCDFSNSISMPEGETHIVESKDRIIGIGGFFAPERFTTPRFNEKVDVYSFGVLLLVLLTGLKTHEPPSWITETRLNWNLEHAVKKCMEQERFTEIVDPIVVGSGLSPEKEEQLQAFAELAFKCLSHSAVDRPTMIDVAKQLRHIYKSTCQLMS
;
A
#
# COMPACT_ATOMS: atom_id res chain seq x y z
N MET A 1 47.15 4.90 8.01
CA MET A 1 45.82 5.38 8.43
C MET A 1 44.70 4.83 7.55
N MET A 2 44.72 4.95 6.24
CA MET A 2 43.65 4.49 5.32
C MET A 2 43.34 2.98 5.40
N SER A 3 44.35 2.11 5.60
CA SER A 3 44.17 0.66 5.73
C SER A 3 43.44 0.24 7.03
N TRP A 4 43.64 0.97 8.12
CA TRP A 4 42.95 0.71 9.39
C TRP A 4 41.47 1.08 9.32
N PHE A 5 41.13 2.24 8.75
CA PHE A 5 39.72 2.65 8.53
C PHE A 5 38.96 1.67 7.62
N LEU A 6 39.60 1.14 6.59
CA LEU A 6 39.00 0.13 5.70
C LEU A 6 38.75 -1.20 6.43
N LYS A 7 39.67 -1.65 7.29
CA LYS A 7 39.50 -2.87 8.10
C LYS A 7 38.39 -2.70 9.15
N GLU A 8 38.32 -1.54 9.81
CA GLU A 8 37.29 -1.22 10.80
C GLU A 8 35.91 -1.16 10.14
N SER A 9 35.78 -0.50 9.01
CA SER A 9 34.56 -0.45 8.23
C SER A 9 34.07 -1.84 7.79
N LYS A 10 34.99 -2.72 7.35
CA LYS A 10 34.67 -4.11 6.98
C LYS A 10 34.17 -4.90 8.19
N ARG A 11 34.82 -4.80 9.33
CA ARG A 11 34.46 -5.48 10.58
C ARG A 11 33.07 -5.02 11.09
N GLN A 12 32.76 -3.73 10.97
CA GLN A 12 31.45 -3.20 11.34
C GLN A 12 30.34 -3.74 10.44
N LYS A 13 30.57 -3.80 9.12
CA LYS A 13 29.63 -4.40 8.16
C LYS A 13 29.37 -5.88 8.45
N GLU A 14 30.41 -6.66 8.72
CA GLU A 14 30.30 -8.07 9.09
C GLU A 14 29.49 -8.25 10.38
N LYS A 15 29.73 -7.43 11.41
CA LYS A 15 28.94 -7.46 12.65
C LYS A 15 27.47 -7.16 12.41
N ARG A 16 27.15 -6.12 11.60
CA ARG A 16 25.77 -5.76 11.26
C ARG A 16 25.10 -6.89 10.49
N PHE A 17 25.77 -7.45 9.48
CA PHE A 17 25.25 -8.56 8.70
C PHE A 17 24.88 -9.75 9.59
N LEU A 18 25.75 -10.15 10.51
CA LEU A 18 25.50 -11.26 11.44
C LEU A 18 24.33 -10.94 12.40
N LEU A 19 24.29 -9.74 12.95
CA LEU A 19 23.22 -9.32 13.87
C LEU A 19 21.87 -9.28 13.15
N ASN A 20 21.81 -8.59 12.02
CA ASN A 20 20.57 -8.45 11.22
C ASN A 20 20.13 -9.81 10.67
N GLY A 21 21.08 -10.63 10.19
CA GLY A 21 20.80 -11.98 9.70
C GLY A 21 20.26 -12.91 10.79
N LYS A 22 20.81 -12.84 12.01
CA LYS A 22 20.29 -13.59 13.17
C LYS A 22 18.87 -13.16 13.53
N THR A 23 18.60 -11.85 13.57
CA THR A 23 17.26 -11.31 13.85
C THR A 23 16.27 -11.73 12.78
N LEU A 24 16.64 -11.54 11.51
CA LEU A 24 15.80 -11.92 10.37
C LEU A 24 15.48 -13.42 10.37
N LEU A 25 16.47 -14.28 10.60
CA LEU A 25 16.26 -15.74 10.64
C LEU A 25 15.30 -16.14 11.77
N LYS A 26 15.43 -15.53 12.94
CA LYS A 26 14.53 -15.76 14.08
C LYS A 26 13.09 -15.42 13.71
N GLU A 27 12.86 -14.25 13.10
CA GLU A 27 11.53 -13.80 12.71
C GLU A 27 10.95 -14.64 11.56
N LEU A 28 11.76 -15.04 10.58
CA LEU A 28 11.32 -15.95 9.51
C LEU A 28 10.88 -17.32 10.04
N ILE A 29 11.61 -17.88 11.00
CA ILE A 29 11.24 -19.15 11.64
C ILE A 29 9.91 -18.99 12.42
N ALA A 30 9.79 -17.90 13.19
CA ALA A 30 8.60 -17.64 14.00
C ALA A 30 7.35 -17.39 13.15
N SER A 31 7.50 -16.72 11.99
CA SER A 31 6.36 -16.31 11.15
C SER A 31 5.91 -17.37 10.13
N SER A 32 6.82 -18.22 9.64
CA SER A 32 6.55 -19.12 8.51
C SER A 32 7.01 -20.55 8.68
N ASN A 33 7.47 -20.92 9.89
CA ASN A 33 8.12 -22.23 10.13
C ASN A 33 9.23 -22.52 9.11
N GLY A 34 9.96 -21.48 8.68
CA GLY A 34 11.04 -21.57 7.69
C GLY A 34 10.59 -21.71 6.23
N LYS A 35 9.28 -21.65 5.94
CA LYS A 35 8.75 -21.66 4.57
C LYS A 35 8.67 -20.23 4.04
N TYR A 36 9.60 -19.84 3.15
CA TYR A 36 9.64 -18.55 2.50
C TYR A 36 10.15 -18.66 1.06
N ASN A 37 9.88 -17.66 0.25
CA ASN A 37 10.43 -17.57 -1.09
C ASN A 37 11.93 -17.26 -1.00
N PRO A 38 12.79 -17.96 -1.77
CA PRO A 38 14.21 -17.64 -1.79
C PRO A 38 14.44 -16.22 -2.29
N TYR A 39 15.23 -15.45 -1.57
CA TYR A 39 15.66 -14.10 -1.92
C TYR A 39 17.19 -13.99 -1.78
N ARG A 40 17.78 -13.03 -2.51
CA ARG A 40 19.23 -12.81 -2.54
C ARG A 40 19.63 -11.80 -1.49
N SER A 41 20.76 -12.04 -0.81
CA SER A 41 21.46 -11.01 -0.05
C SER A 41 22.36 -10.21 -0.98
N PHE A 42 22.21 -8.87 -0.94
CA PHE A 42 23.03 -7.93 -1.70
C PHE A 42 23.99 -7.20 -0.76
N THR A 43 25.17 -6.85 -1.27
CA THR A 43 26.12 -6.00 -0.56
C THR A 43 25.73 -4.53 -0.67
N ASP A 44 26.12 -3.73 0.31
CA ASP A 44 25.95 -2.26 0.28
C ASP A 44 26.56 -1.62 -0.98
N LYS A 45 27.68 -2.18 -1.48
CA LYS A 45 28.34 -1.74 -2.70
C LYS A 45 27.47 -1.99 -3.95
N GLU A 46 26.86 -3.18 -4.08
CA GLU A 46 25.97 -3.50 -5.19
C GLU A 46 24.78 -2.56 -5.21
N ILE A 47 24.17 -2.29 -4.06
CA ILE A 47 23.00 -1.39 -3.96
C ILE A 47 23.37 0.05 -4.32
N LYS A 48 24.52 0.55 -3.83
CA LYS A 48 25.00 1.90 -4.18
C LYS A 48 25.26 2.06 -5.67
N ILE A 49 25.85 1.05 -6.31
CA ILE A 49 26.06 1.06 -7.76
C ILE A 49 24.70 1.04 -8.48
N ALA A 50 23.79 0.15 -8.09
CA ALA A 50 22.49 -0.02 -8.70
C ALA A 50 21.66 1.27 -8.69
N THR A 51 21.73 2.05 -7.60
CA THR A 51 20.95 3.27 -7.40
C THR A 51 21.71 4.57 -7.75
N LYS A 52 22.92 4.45 -8.31
CA LYS A 52 23.86 5.59 -8.48
C LYS A 52 24.04 6.38 -7.19
N ASN A 53 24.34 5.65 -6.10
CA ASN A 53 24.47 6.19 -4.74
C ASN A 53 23.20 6.91 -4.24
N TYR A 54 22.01 6.32 -4.50
CA TYR A 54 20.71 6.88 -4.12
C TYR A 54 20.43 8.25 -4.74
N ASP A 55 20.74 8.37 -6.02
CA ASP A 55 20.51 9.59 -6.79
C ASP A 55 19.06 10.05 -6.68
N GLN A 56 18.86 11.32 -6.34
CA GLN A 56 17.54 11.93 -6.15
C GLN A 56 16.69 11.89 -7.43
N GLN A 57 17.31 11.89 -8.60
CA GLN A 57 16.61 11.77 -9.88
C GLN A 57 15.99 10.36 -10.11
N ASN A 58 16.42 9.38 -9.36
CA ASN A 58 15.93 8.02 -9.42
C ASN A 58 14.84 7.72 -8.38
N ILE A 59 14.39 8.71 -7.62
CA ILE A 59 13.30 8.52 -6.64
C ILE A 59 12.00 8.24 -7.40
N ILE A 60 11.34 7.14 -7.04
CA ILE A 60 9.98 6.79 -7.47
C ILE A 60 8.98 7.46 -6.54
N THR A 61 9.16 7.25 -5.22
CA THR A 61 8.36 7.89 -4.17
C THR A 61 9.19 8.07 -2.90
N LYS A 62 8.84 9.08 -2.12
CA LYS A 62 9.45 9.37 -0.83
C LYS A 62 8.36 9.46 0.23
N GLU A 63 8.33 8.45 1.10
CA GLU A 63 7.45 8.37 2.26
C GLU A 63 8.19 8.78 3.54
N VAL A 64 7.46 8.90 4.63
CA VAL A 64 8.03 9.28 5.94
C VAL A 64 9.09 8.27 6.40
N ILE A 65 8.81 6.98 6.24
CA ILE A 65 9.64 5.89 6.77
C ILE A 65 10.60 5.28 5.75
N TYR A 66 10.43 5.54 4.45
CA TYR A 66 11.32 5.04 3.40
C TYR A 66 11.33 5.91 2.15
N SER A 67 12.33 5.70 1.31
CA SER A 67 12.34 6.16 -0.08
C SER A 67 12.50 4.96 -1.01
N LEU A 68 11.77 4.98 -2.13
CA LEU A 68 11.82 3.96 -3.18
C LEU A 68 12.57 4.54 -4.40
N TYR A 69 13.61 3.87 -4.83
CA TYR A 69 14.49 4.30 -5.92
C TYR A 69 14.41 3.34 -7.12
N LYS A 70 14.47 3.86 -8.33
CA LYS A 70 14.81 3.08 -9.52
C LYS A 70 16.27 2.65 -9.45
N GLY A 71 16.56 1.42 -9.85
CA GLY A 71 17.91 0.89 -9.89
C GLY A 71 18.10 -0.15 -10.97
N PHE A 72 19.36 -0.54 -11.21
CA PHE A 72 19.74 -1.58 -12.16
C PHE A 72 20.72 -2.55 -11.50
N LEU A 73 20.38 -3.82 -11.48
CA LEU A 73 21.24 -4.89 -11.00
C LEU A 73 21.45 -5.90 -12.13
N GLN A 74 22.73 -6.05 -12.55
CA GLN A 74 23.08 -6.97 -13.63
C GLN A 74 22.19 -6.75 -14.88
N ASP A 75 22.07 -5.50 -15.32
CA ASP A 75 21.28 -5.04 -16.47
C ASP A 75 19.75 -5.30 -16.38
N ARG A 76 19.27 -5.61 -15.18
CA ARG A 76 17.84 -5.76 -14.90
C ARG A 76 17.32 -4.58 -14.10
N PRO A 77 16.19 -3.97 -14.49
CA PRO A 77 15.57 -2.93 -13.71
C PRO A 77 15.03 -3.53 -12.41
N VAL A 78 15.23 -2.80 -11.31
CA VAL A 78 14.76 -3.14 -9.97
C VAL A 78 14.28 -1.89 -9.26
N SER A 79 13.55 -2.07 -8.17
CA SER A 79 13.22 -0.98 -7.24
C SER A 79 13.87 -1.24 -5.89
N VAL A 80 14.51 -0.22 -5.34
CA VAL A 80 15.25 -0.30 -4.08
C VAL A 80 14.56 0.55 -3.03
N MET A 81 14.00 -0.09 -2.01
CA MET A 81 13.41 0.57 -0.84
C MET A 81 14.46 0.72 0.24
N LYS A 82 14.74 1.96 0.63
CA LYS A 82 15.67 2.30 1.70
C LYS A 82 14.92 2.98 2.82
N PHE A 83 14.95 2.39 4.03
CA PHE A 83 14.33 2.98 5.21
C PHE A 83 15.06 4.24 5.67
N SER A 84 14.33 5.17 6.28
CA SER A 84 14.88 6.43 6.80
C SER A 84 15.61 6.18 8.12
N PRO A 85 16.86 6.66 8.30
CA PRO A 85 17.63 6.45 9.53
C PRO A 85 17.05 7.17 10.74
N ASP A 86 16.33 8.26 10.50
CA ASP A 86 15.84 9.16 11.55
C ASP A 86 14.48 8.74 12.12
N PHE A 87 13.90 7.65 11.59
CA PHE A 87 12.59 7.20 12.04
C PHE A 87 12.71 6.21 13.19
N TYR A 88 11.89 6.41 14.24
CA TYR A 88 11.81 5.53 15.40
C TYR A 88 11.54 4.08 14.96
N ASP A 89 12.29 3.13 15.55
CA ASP A 89 12.14 1.69 15.33
C ASP A 89 12.32 1.20 13.87
N GLN A 90 13.11 1.95 13.07
CA GLN A 90 13.38 1.63 11.66
C GLN A 90 13.86 0.19 11.40
N ALA A 91 14.61 -0.38 12.34
CA ALA A 91 15.11 -1.76 12.23
C ALA A 91 13.94 -2.76 12.24
N ALA A 92 12.96 -2.56 13.11
CA ALA A 92 11.77 -3.41 13.17
C ALA A 92 10.93 -3.30 11.89
N PHE A 93 10.71 -2.10 11.35
CA PHE A 93 9.99 -1.91 10.09
C PHE A 93 10.65 -2.60 8.91
N GLY A 94 11.96 -2.47 8.78
CA GLY A 94 12.72 -3.11 7.70
C GLY A 94 12.69 -4.63 7.79
N ILE A 95 12.95 -5.20 8.96
CA ILE A 95 12.85 -6.66 9.19
C ILE A 95 11.42 -7.15 8.94
N ASN A 96 10.41 -6.45 9.46
CA ASN A 96 9.00 -6.81 9.26
C ASN A 96 8.64 -6.87 7.77
N SER A 97 9.05 -5.85 7.00
CA SER A 97 8.86 -5.83 5.55
C SER A 97 9.51 -7.02 4.85
N ILE A 98 10.74 -7.41 5.22
CA ILE A 98 11.40 -8.58 4.63
C ILE A 98 10.64 -9.86 4.98
N VAL A 99 10.27 -10.03 6.26
CA VAL A 99 9.58 -11.22 6.76
C VAL A 99 8.26 -11.44 6.02
N PHE A 100 7.44 -10.41 5.89
CA PHE A 100 6.16 -10.54 5.18
C PHE A 100 6.35 -10.65 3.66
N ALA A 101 7.10 -9.74 3.03
CA ALA A 101 7.27 -9.74 1.58
C ALA A 101 7.90 -11.04 1.06
N SER A 102 8.81 -11.70 1.81
CA SER A 102 9.43 -12.97 1.44
C SER A 102 8.44 -14.14 1.35
N GLN A 103 7.30 -14.06 2.04
CA GLN A 103 6.26 -15.10 2.03
C GLN A 103 5.23 -14.90 0.91
N MET A 104 5.23 -13.73 0.26
CA MET A 104 4.20 -13.35 -0.70
C MET A 104 4.45 -13.94 -2.09
N SER A 105 3.38 -14.50 -2.67
CA SER A 105 3.37 -14.98 -4.06
C SER A 105 2.01 -14.66 -4.68
N HIS A 106 1.83 -13.38 -5.07
CA HIS A 106 0.61 -12.88 -5.68
C HIS A 106 0.93 -11.80 -6.71
N LYS A 107 0.25 -11.79 -7.87
CA LYS A 107 0.51 -10.87 -8.98
C LYS A 107 0.36 -9.40 -8.62
N ASN A 108 -0.53 -9.08 -7.65
CA ASN A 108 -0.80 -7.72 -7.19
C ASN A 108 -0.10 -7.40 -5.85
N ILE A 109 0.98 -8.09 -5.55
CA ILE A 109 1.92 -7.77 -4.48
C ILE A 109 3.30 -7.60 -5.10
N LEU A 110 4.04 -6.56 -4.70
CA LEU A 110 5.36 -6.28 -5.22
C LEU A 110 6.33 -7.37 -4.75
N LYS A 111 6.97 -8.06 -5.71
CA LYS A 111 7.81 -9.22 -5.43
C LYS A 111 9.15 -8.80 -4.85
N LEU A 112 9.47 -9.30 -3.66
CA LEU A 112 10.80 -9.17 -3.08
C LEU A 112 11.81 -10.04 -3.86
N ILE A 113 12.94 -9.44 -4.27
CA ILE A 113 14.06 -10.11 -4.94
C ILE A 113 15.18 -10.37 -3.95
N GLY A 114 15.41 -9.45 -3.00
CA GLY A 114 16.44 -9.58 -2.00
C GLY A 114 16.50 -8.42 -1.03
N CYS A 115 17.52 -8.44 -0.17
CA CYS A 115 17.76 -7.38 0.81
C CYS A 115 19.25 -7.15 1.02
N CYS A 116 19.61 -6.00 1.59
CA CYS A 116 20.94 -5.73 2.11
C CYS A 116 20.89 -5.60 3.62
N LEU A 117 21.69 -6.43 4.31
CA LEU A 117 21.80 -6.48 5.78
C LEU A 117 23.11 -5.86 6.30
N GLU A 118 23.99 -5.40 5.40
CA GLU A 118 25.27 -4.77 5.77
C GLU A 118 25.12 -3.29 6.16
N SER A 119 24.04 -2.66 5.72
CA SER A 119 23.74 -1.25 5.95
C SER A 119 23.25 -1.01 7.37
N GLU A 120 23.37 0.22 7.84
CA GLU A 120 22.80 0.67 9.10
C GLU A 120 21.28 0.61 9.10
N VAL A 121 20.68 0.99 7.98
CA VAL A 121 19.25 0.84 7.71
C VAL A 121 19.01 -0.35 6.79
N HIS A 122 17.88 -1.01 6.95
CA HIS A 122 17.51 -2.12 6.07
C HIS A 122 17.17 -1.59 4.68
N ILE A 123 17.59 -2.35 3.66
CA ILE A 123 17.35 -2.04 2.26
C ILE A 123 16.74 -3.27 1.62
N LEU A 124 15.59 -3.09 0.96
CA LEU A 124 14.90 -4.14 0.23
C LEU A 124 15.02 -3.90 -1.27
N VAL A 125 15.16 -4.98 -2.01
CA VAL A 125 15.20 -4.96 -3.48
C VAL A 125 13.99 -5.70 -4.00
N PHE A 126 13.19 -5.01 -4.80
CA PHE A 126 11.96 -5.52 -5.41
C PHE A 126 12.07 -5.58 -6.94
N GLU A 127 11.14 -6.28 -7.57
CA GLU A 127 10.88 -6.14 -9.01
C GLU A 127 10.65 -4.67 -9.38
N SER A 128 10.79 -4.32 -10.66
CA SER A 128 10.74 -2.94 -11.09
C SER A 128 9.36 -2.30 -10.97
N VAL A 129 9.35 -1.07 -10.47
CA VAL A 129 8.22 -0.13 -10.45
C VAL A 129 8.52 0.94 -11.50
N GLU A 130 7.78 0.92 -12.60
CA GLU A 130 8.03 1.82 -13.75
C GLU A 130 7.11 3.03 -13.78
N ASN A 131 5.85 2.85 -13.33
CA ASN A 131 4.78 3.82 -13.51
C ASN A 131 4.34 4.51 -12.20
N GLY A 132 5.25 4.65 -11.24
CA GLY A 132 5.02 5.39 -9.99
C GLY A 132 3.99 4.76 -9.06
N THR A 133 3.34 5.62 -8.27
CA THR A 133 2.32 5.24 -7.29
C THR A 133 0.91 5.59 -7.76
N LEU A 134 -0.10 5.00 -7.11
CA LEU A 134 -1.50 5.39 -7.32
C LEU A 134 -1.75 6.83 -6.85
N ALA A 135 -1.03 7.32 -5.83
CA ALA A 135 -1.10 8.70 -5.39
C ALA A 135 -0.67 9.68 -6.49
N ASP A 136 0.41 9.37 -7.20
CA ASP A 136 0.88 10.17 -8.34
C ASP A 136 -0.16 10.21 -9.45
N ARG A 137 -0.83 9.08 -9.71
CA ARG A 137 -1.80 8.92 -10.80
C ARG A 137 -3.17 9.53 -10.49
N ILE A 138 -3.50 9.79 -9.25
CA ILE A 138 -4.79 10.39 -8.85
C ILE A 138 -4.62 11.86 -8.51
N PHE A 139 -3.57 12.24 -7.78
CA PHE A 139 -3.48 13.56 -7.17
C PHE A 139 -2.62 14.57 -7.94
N ARG A 140 -1.90 14.16 -9.00
CA ARG A 140 -1.01 15.03 -9.79
C ARG A 140 -1.55 15.37 -11.18
N SER A 141 -2.85 15.60 -11.28
CA SER A 141 -3.53 15.92 -12.56
C SER A 141 -3.03 17.18 -13.28
N TYR A 142 -2.23 18.02 -12.61
CA TYR A 142 -1.63 19.25 -13.16
C TYR A 142 -0.25 19.01 -13.84
N GLU A 143 0.30 17.79 -13.78
CA GLU A 143 1.60 17.51 -14.39
C GLU A 143 1.47 17.34 -15.92
N PRO A 144 2.47 17.81 -16.73
CA PRO A 144 2.37 17.82 -18.19
C PRO A 144 2.17 16.47 -18.87
N HIS A 145 2.56 15.38 -18.19
CA HIS A 145 2.46 14.00 -18.69
C HIS A 145 1.45 13.17 -17.91
N PHE A 146 0.47 13.82 -17.30
CA PHE A 146 -0.59 13.13 -16.57
C PHE A 146 -1.46 12.31 -17.51
N GLU A 147 -1.52 11.00 -17.29
CA GLU A 147 -2.45 10.10 -17.96
C GLU A 147 -3.64 9.80 -17.05
N PRO A 148 -4.85 10.21 -17.42
CA PRO A 148 -6.01 10.07 -16.56
C PRO A 148 -6.43 8.61 -16.36
N LEU A 149 -6.78 8.24 -15.13
CA LEU A 149 -7.37 6.96 -14.81
C LEU A 149 -8.88 7.01 -15.02
N LEU A 150 -9.36 6.48 -16.15
CA LEU A 150 -10.78 6.35 -16.44
C LEU A 150 -11.45 5.34 -15.51
N LEU A 151 -12.79 5.33 -15.46
CA LEU A 151 -13.58 4.45 -14.58
C LEU A 151 -13.15 2.98 -14.68
N ALA A 152 -13.03 2.43 -15.89
CA ALA A 152 -12.64 1.04 -16.07
C ALA A 152 -11.26 0.72 -15.48
N HIS A 153 -10.30 1.64 -15.57
CA HIS A 153 -8.97 1.48 -14.95
C HIS A 153 -9.07 1.50 -13.42
N ARG A 154 -9.86 2.43 -12.86
CA ARG A 154 -10.07 2.53 -11.39
C ARG A 154 -10.76 1.30 -10.82
N LEU A 155 -11.76 0.78 -11.49
CA LEU A 155 -12.45 -0.47 -11.13
C LEU A 155 -11.50 -1.69 -11.23
N LYS A 156 -10.68 -1.75 -12.28
CA LYS A 156 -9.66 -2.80 -12.42
C LYS A 156 -8.67 -2.76 -11.28
N ILE A 157 -8.13 -1.59 -10.95
CA ILE A 157 -7.22 -1.37 -9.82
C ILE A 157 -7.88 -1.81 -8.52
N ALA A 158 -9.10 -1.35 -8.23
CA ALA A 158 -9.85 -1.74 -7.05
C ALA A 158 -10.02 -3.27 -6.94
N MET A 159 -10.43 -3.93 -8.02
CA MET A 159 -10.58 -5.38 -8.08
C MET A 159 -9.26 -6.13 -7.86
N GLU A 160 -8.17 -5.66 -8.47
CA GLU A 160 -6.83 -6.25 -8.31
C GLU A 160 -6.35 -6.16 -6.86
N LEU A 161 -6.52 -5.03 -6.22
CA LEU A 161 -6.15 -4.80 -4.82
C LEU A 161 -7.04 -5.57 -3.85
N ALA A 162 -8.36 -5.63 -4.10
CA ALA A 162 -9.26 -6.45 -3.28
C ALA A 162 -8.85 -7.92 -3.27
N ASN A 163 -8.43 -8.47 -4.43
CA ASN A 163 -7.90 -9.82 -4.51
C ASN A 163 -6.56 -9.99 -3.75
N ALA A 164 -5.68 -8.98 -3.79
CA ALA A 164 -4.42 -9.01 -3.03
C ALA A 164 -4.66 -8.99 -1.52
N ILE A 165 -5.58 -8.15 -1.03
CA ILE A 165 -5.92 -8.10 0.39
C ILE A 165 -6.66 -9.37 0.81
N ALA A 166 -7.57 -9.90 -0.01
CA ALA A 166 -8.21 -11.20 0.24
C ALA A 166 -7.17 -12.33 0.34
N TYR A 167 -6.13 -12.32 -0.52
CA TYR A 167 -5.02 -13.26 -0.41
C TYR A 167 -4.31 -13.16 0.96
N LEU A 168 -4.05 -11.97 1.48
CA LEU A 168 -3.45 -11.77 2.80
C LEU A 168 -4.33 -12.31 3.92
N HIS A 169 -5.65 -12.09 3.83
CA HIS A 169 -6.59 -12.49 4.87
C HIS A 169 -6.89 -13.99 4.90
N PHE A 170 -6.81 -14.69 3.76
CA PHE A 170 -7.36 -16.06 3.66
C PHE A 170 -6.36 -17.11 3.18
N LYS A 171 -5.20 -16.73 2.60
CA LYS A 171 -4.23 -17.72 2.08
C LYS A 171 -3.39 -18.34 3.18
N PHE A 172 -3.12 -17.63 4.23
CA PHE A 172 -2.23 -18.04 5.31
C PHE A 172 -3.03 -18.70 6.45
N PRO A 173 -2.43 -19.62 7.23
CA PRO A 173 -3.08 -20.23 8.39
C PRO A 173 -3.59 -19.20 9.41
N ARG A 174 -2.92 -18.06 9.49
CA ARG A 174 -3.28 -16.92 10.31
C ARG A 174 -3.43 -15.69 9.39
N PRO A 175 -4.56 -15.00 9.39
CA PRO A 175 -4.76 -13.80 8.60
C PRO A 175 -3.60 -12.81 8.77
N ILE A 176 -3.13 -12.23 7.67
CA ILE A 176 -2.16 -11.14 7.69
C ILE A 176 -2.93 -9.85 7.48
N VAL A 177 -2.86 -8.96 8.47
CA VAL A 177 -3.43 -7.62 8.41
C VAL A 177 -2.38 -6.67 7.85
N PHE A 178 -2.68 -6.04 6.73
CA PHE A 178 -1.73 -5.20 5.98
C PHE A 178 -1.52 -3.83 6.62
N ARG A 179 -2.60 -3.18 7.07
CA ARG A 179 -2.64 -1.93 7.84
C ARG A 179 -2.22 -0.64 7.09
N MET A 180 -1.83 -0.76 5.84
CA MET A 180 -1.31 0.38 5.03
C MET A 180 -2.01 0.46 3.67
N VAL A 181 -3.33 0.23 3.62
CA VAL A 181 -4.11 0.34 2.38
C VAL A 181 -4.36 1.82 2.07
N CYS A 182 -3.51 2.42 1.23
CA CYS A 182 -3.64 3.81 0.80
C CYS A 182 -2.96 4.02 -0.57
N PRO A 183 -3.22 5.13 -1.28
CA PRO A 183 -2.68 5.35 -2.63
C PRO A 183 -1.16 5.33 -2.73
N SER A 184 -0.42 5.75 -1.71
CA SER A 184 1.06 5.80 -1.75
C SER A 184 1.72 4.42 -1.59
N THR A 185 1.04 3.43 -0.99
CA THR A 185 1.54 2.05 -0.87
C THR A 185 1.14 1.15 -2.04
N ILE A 186 0.55 1.74 -3.08
CA ILE A 186 0.15 1.05 -4.30
C ILE A 186 1.02 1.56 -5.44
N VAL A 187 1.77 0.68 -6.06
CA VAL A 187 2.71 0.99 -7.15
C VAL A 187 2.33 0.25 -8.43
N PHE A 188 2.85 0.72 -9.57
CA PHE A 188 2.59 0.14 -10.86
C PHE A 188 3.85 -0.39 -11.52
N ASN A 189 3.78 -1.60 -12.06
CA ASN A 189 4.84 -2.15 -12.92
C ASN A 189 4.75 -1.57 -14.35
N GLU A 190 5.61 -2.03 -15.25
CA GLU A 190 5.65 -1.64 -16.68
C GLU A 190 4.31 -1.82 -17.43
N LYS A 191 3.48 -2.77 -17.00
CA LYS A 191 2.16 -3.10 -17.61
C LYS A 191 0.99 -2.45 -16.88
N TYR A 192 1.24 -1.45 -16.06
CA TYR A 192 0.21 -0.78 -15.23
C TYR A 192 -0.58 -1.75 -14.33
N VAL A 193 0.03 -2.85 -13.90
CA VAL A 193 -0.57 -3.74 -12.91
C VAL A 193 -0.35 -3.14 -11.52
N ALA A 194 -1.44 -2.93 -10.77
CA ALA A 194 -1.39 -2.40 -9.42
C ALA A 194 -0.84 -3.44 -8.43
N LYS A 195 0.08 -3.02 -7.54
CA LYS A 195 0.74 -3.89 -6.57
C LYS A 195 0.87 -3.20 -5.21
N LEU A 196 0.52 -3.93 -4.14
CA LEU A 196 0.82 -3.52 -2.76
C LEU A 196 2.33 -3.64 -2.51
N CYS A 197 2.97 -2.64 -1.87
CA CYS A 197 4.43 -2.62 -1.73
C CYS A 197 4.96 -2.51 -0.30
N ASP A 198 4.26 -1.91 0.63
CA ASP A 198 4.80 -1.64 1.97
C ASP A 198 4.21 -2.56 3.05
N PHE A 199 5.01 -3.54 3.48
CA PHE A 199 4.66 -4.49 4.56
C PHE A 199 5.23 -4.11 5.92
N SER A 200 5.79 -2.91 6.09
CA SER A 200 6.45 -2.48 7.33
C SER A 200 5.54 -2.55 8.57
N ASN A 201 4.26 -2.30 8.37
CA ASN A 201 3.24 -2.31 9.44
C ASN A 201 2.37 -3.57 9.47
N SER A 202 2.64 -4.55 8.61
CA SER A 202 1.85 -5.77 8.56
C SER A 202 2.03 -6.61 9.82
N ILE A 203 0.98 -7.33 10.19
CA ILE A 203 0.98 -8.19 11.37
C ILE A 203 0.14 -9.45 11.11
N SER A 204 0.62 -10.60 11.59
CA SER A 204 -0.18 -11.83 11.55
C SER A 204 -1.10 -11.92 12.76
N MET A 205 -2.31 -12.40 12.56
CA MET A 205 -3.21 -12.74 13.66
C MET A 205 -2.51 -13.71 14.62
N PRO A 206 -2.55 -13.52 15.96
CA PRO A 206 -2.01 -14.48 16.90
C PRO A 206 -2.71 -15.86 16.76
N GLU A 207 -2.00 -16.94 17.07
CA GLU A 207 -2.54 -18.28 16.97
C GLU A 207 -3.69 -18.49 17.95
N GLY A 208 -4.83 -19.02 17.45
CA GLY A 208 -6.03 -19.23 18.25
C GLY A 208 -6.83 -17.98 18.58
N GLU A 209 -6.36 -16.79 18.19
CA GLU A 209 -7.02 -15.54 18.47
C GLU A 209 -7.83 -15.02 17.27
N THR A 210 -8.86 -14.24 17.57
CA THR A 210 -9.69 -13.56 16.56
C THR A 210 -9.37 -12.07 16.45
N HIS A 211 -8.51 -11.55 17.32
CA HIS A 211 -8.12 -10.15 17.39
C HIS A 211 -6.64 -10.00 17.75
N ILE A 212 -6.05 -8.95 17.22
CA ILE A 212 -4.73 -8.45 17.61
C ILE A 212 -4.95 -7.46 18.78
N VAL A 213 -4.08 -7.52 19.79
CA VAL A 213 -4.05 -6.54 20.88
C VAL A 213 -2.78 -5.71 20.75
N GLU A 214 -2.94 -4.41 20.56
CA GLU A 214 -1.83 -3.47 20.42
C GLU A 214 -2.10 -2.19 21.23
N SER A 215 -1.04 -1.60 21.82
CA SER A 215 -1.17 -0.31 22.51
C SER A 215 -1.69 0.78 21.56
N LYS A 216 -2.58 1.64 22.05
CA LYS A 216 -3.11 2.78 21.31
C LYS A 216 -2.03 3.79 20.90
N ASP A 217 -0.89 3.79 21.58
CA ASP A 217 0.23 4.70 21.31
C ASP A 217 0.99 4.33 20.01
N ARG A 218 0.72 3.14 19.45
CA ARG A 218 1.32 2.65 18.20
C ARG A 218 0.40 2.75 16.98
N ILE A 219 -0.36 3.84 16.84
CA ILE A 219 -1.14 4.07 15.62
C ILE A 219 -0.19 4.61 14.55
N ILE A 220 0.23 3.73 13.65
CA ILE A 220 1.09 4.07 12.52
C ILE A 220 0.29 3.89 11.24
N GLY A 221 0.31 4.89 10.36
CA GLY A 221 -0.38 4.87 9.06
C GLY A 221 -0.65 6.29 8.54
N ILE A 222 -1.49 6.39 7.53
CA ILE A 222 -1.85 7.65 6.88
C ILE A 222 -3.21 8.13 7.39
N GLY A 223 -3.26 9.39 7.81
CA GLY A 223 -4.50 10.03 8.29
C GLY A 223 -5.65 9.90 7.28
N GLY A 224 -6.85 9.66 7.80
CA GLY A 224 -8.06 9.47 6.99
C GLY A 224 -8.30 8.04 6.49
N PHE A 225 -7.35 7.10 6.68
CA PHE A 225 -7.53 5.69 6.31
C PHE A 225 -7.72 4.75 7.51
N PHE A 226 -7.68 5.27 8.72
CA PHE A 226 -7.81 4.46 9.93
C PHE A 226 -9.25 4.08 10.23
N ALA A 227 -9.47 2.80 10.51
CA ALA A 227 -10.74 2.34 11.06
C ALA A 227 -10.98 2.91 12.47
N PRO A 228 -12.25 3.26 12.82
CA PRO A 228 -12.58 3.95 14.07
C PRO A 228 -12.17 3.17 15.34
N GLU A 229 -12.22 1.84 15.31
CA GLU A 229 -11.79 0.99 16.41
C GLU A 229 -10.30 1.15 16.77
N ARG A 230 -9.45 1.61 15.83
CA ARG A 230 -8.04 1.87 16.12
C ARG A 230 -7.83 2.98 17.16
N PHE A 231 -8.79 3.89 17.29
CA PHE A 231 -8.73 4.98 18.27
C PHE A 231 -9.47 4.66 19.57
N THR A 232 -10.45 3.76 19.51
CA THR A 232 -11.37 3.51 20.62
C THR A 232 -11.00 2.28 21.45
N THR A 233 -10.37 1.27 20.84
CA THR A 233 -10.04 -0.01 21.49
C THR A 233 -8.61 -0.44 21.16
N PRO A 234 -7.91 -1.16 22.06
CA PRO A 234 -6.62 -1.77 21.74
C PRO A 234 -6.77 -3.02 20.86
N ARG A 235 -7.99 -3.44 20.53
CA ARG A 235 -8.28 -4.67 19.78
C ARG A 235 -8.71 -4.35 18.36
N PHE A 236 -8.20 -5.11 17.41
CA PHE A 236 -8.62 -5.04 16.01
C PHE A 236 -8.34 -6.37 15.28
N ASN A 237 -8.86 -6.52 14.09
CA ASN A 237 -8.61 -7.67 13.22
C ASN A 237 -8.44 -7.21 11.75
N GLU A 238 -8.51 -8.14 10.81
CA GLU A 238 -8.35 -7.86 9.37
C GLU A 238 -9.41 -6.90 8.79
N LYS A 239 -10.49 -6.65 9.51
CA LYS A 239 -11.54 -5.71 9.09
C LYS A 239 -11.07 -4.24 9.09
N VAL A 240 -9.92 -3.92 9.72
CA VAL A 240 -9.31 -2.59 9.57
C VAL A 240 -8.83 -2.34 8.14
N ASP A 241 -8.32 -3.38 7.45
CA ASP A 241 -7.96 -3.27 6.03
C ASP A 241 -9.17 -3.06 5.14
N VAL A 242 -10.32 -3.68 5.49
CA VAL A 242 -11.59 -3.50 4.77
C VAL A 242 -12.05 -2.06 4.86
N TYR A 243 -11.96 -1.44 6.06
CA TYR A 243 -12.28 -0.02 6.24
C TYR A 243 -11.35 0.87 5.40
N SER A 244 -10.04 0.69 5.53
CA SER A 244 -9.06 1.45 4.75
C SER A 244 -9.27 1.28 3.24
N PHE A 245 -9.67 0.09 2.81
CA PHE A 245 -10.04 -0.18 1.43
C PHE A 245 -11.32 0.57 1.00
N GLY A 246 -12.32 0.67 1.89
CA GLY A 246 -13.52 1.51 1.66
C GLY A 246 -13.15 2.97 1.41
N VAL A 247 -12.24 3.53 2.22
CA VAL A 247 -11.71 4.89 1.98
C VAL A 247 -11.01 4.98 0.63
N LEU A 248 -10.20 3.98 0.26
CA LEU A 248 -9.53 3.93 -1.05
C LEU A 248 -10.54 3.92 -2.21
N LEU A 249 -11.67 3.22 -2.07
CA LEU A 249 -12.74 3.24 -3.07
C LEU A 249 -13.32 4.65 -3.25
N LEU A 250 -13.55 5.40 -2.15
CA LEU A 250 -13.99 6.79 -2.24
C LEU A 250 -12.94 7.70 -2.90
N VAL A 251 -11.65 7.48 -2.62
CA VAL A 251 -10.56 8.19 -3.31
C VAL A 251 -10.55 7.88 -4.80
N LEU A 252 -10.73 6.60 -5.18
CA LEU A 252 -10.83 6.18 -6.58
C LEU A 252 -12.06 6.75 -7.29
N LEU A 253 -13.17 6.97 -6.57
CA LEU A 253 -14.40 7.54 -7.10
C LEU A 253 -14.27 9.05 -7.34
N THR A 254 -13.71 9.77 -6.38
CA THR A 254 -13.75 11.24 -6.31
C THR A 254 -12.48 11.92 -6.78
N GLY A 255 -11.33 11.22 -6.80
CA GLY A 255 -10.03 11.84 -7.01
C GLY A 255 -9.57 12.75 -5.87
N LEU A 256 -10.31 12.79 -4.74
CA LEU A 256 -10.06 13.70 -3.64
C LEU A 256 -9.16 13.08 -2.57
N LYS A 257 -8.38 13.94 -1.89
CA LYS A 257 -7.59 13.54 -0.73
C LYS A 257 -8.45 13.43 0.53
N THR A 258 -8.12 12.51 1.41
CA THR A 258 -8.87 12.27 2.66
C THR A 258 -8.72 13.39 3.70
N HIS A 259 -7.64 14.17 3.64
CA HIS A 259 -7.24 15.16 4.65
C HIS A 259 -7.15 16.60 4.10
N GLU A 260 -7.56 16.81 2.87
CA GLU A 260 -7.44 18.09 2.19
C GLU A 260 -8.71 18.35 1.36
N PRO A 261 -9.56 19.33 1.78
CA PRO A 261 -10.75 19.66 1.03
C PRO A 261 -10.37 20.24 -0.33
N PRO A 262 -11.14 19.98 -1.39
CA PRO A 262 -10.95 20.63 -2.67
C PRO A 262 -11.27 22.13 -2.58
N SER A 263 -10.69 22.93 -3.47
CA SER A 263 -10.79 24.41 -3.44
C SER A 263 -12.21 24.97 -3.56
N TRP A 264 -13.12 24.19 -4.11
CA TRP A 264 -14.54 24.56 -4.26
C TRP A 264 -15.41 24.23 -3.03
N ILE A 265 -14.83 23.57 -1.99
CA ILE A 265 -15.50 23.33 -0.71
C ILE A 265 -15.01 24.34 0.33
N THR A 266 -15.95 24.95 1.04
CA THR A 266 -15.67 25.96 2.09
C THR A 266 -15.25 25.37 3.44
N GLU A 267 -15.28 24.04 3.59
CA GLU A 267 -14.86 23.37 4.83
C GLU A 267 -13.36 23.52 5.05
N THR A 268 -12.99 23.74 6.31
CA THR A 268 -11.57 23.79 6.71
C THR A 268 -10.98 22.39 6.75
N ARG A 269 -9.65 22.26 6.67
CA ARG A 269 -8.94 20.96 6.82
C ARG A 269 -9.30 20.23 8.11
N LEU A 270 -9.60 20.95 9.19
CA LEU A 270 -9.96 20.36 10.49
C LEU A 270 -11.34 19.68 10.47
N ASN A 271 -12.26 20.15 9.64
CA ASN A 271 -13.62 19.63 9.54
C ASN A 271 -13.82 18.76 8.29
N TRP A 272 -12.81 18.65 7.43
CA TRP A 272 -12.90 17.86 6.19
C TRP A 272 -12.89 16.37 6.49
N ASN A 273 -13.89 15.67 5.97
CA ASN A 273 -13.98 14.22 5.99
C ASN A 273 -14.58 13.74 4.68
N LEU A 274 -13.81 12.98 3.90
CA LEU A 274 -14.20 12.50 2.57
C LEU A 274 -15.45 11.62 2.61
N GLU A 275 -15.53 10.69 3.58
CA GLU A 275 -16.70 9.82 3.77
C GLU A 275 -17.97 10.64 3.99
N HIS A 276 -17.91 11.62 4.91
CA HIS A 276 -19.03 12.49 5.20
C HIS A 276 -19.46 13.31 3.98
N ALA A 277 -18.50 13.87 3.24
CA ALA A 277 -18.77 14.67 2.05
C ALA A 277 -19.47 13.85 0.95
N VAL A 278 -19.00 12.63 0.66
CA VAL A 278 -19.64 11.76 -0.33
C VAL A 278 -21.02 11.36 0.11
N LYS A 279 -21.20 10.96 1.37
CA LYS A 279 -22.49 10.59 1.94
C LYS A 279 -23.52 11.74 1.83
N LYS A 280 -23.12 12.95 2.22
CA LYS A 280 -23.95 14.15 2.11
C LYS A 280 -24.38 14.45 0.67
N CYS A 281 -23.46 14.31 -0.30
CA CYS A 281 -23.81 14.50 -1.71
C CYS A 281 -24.79 13.44 -2.21
N MET A 282 -24.67 12.18 -1.78
CA MET A 282 -25.63 11.12 -2.12
C MET A 282 -27.01 11.40 -1.51
N GLU A 283 -27.09 11.79 -0.24
CA GLU A 283 -28.35 12.11 0.45
C GLU A 283 -29.06 13.34 -0.14
N GLN A 284 -28.32 14.25 -0.77
CA GLN A 284 -28.84 15.47 -1.40
C GLN A 284 -29.12 15.35 -2.91
N GLU A 285 -29.02 14.14 -3.47
CA GLU A 285 -29.15 13.88 -4.92
C GLU A 285 -28.13 14.67 -5.79
N ARG A 286 -26.95 14.99 -5.18
CA ARG A 286 -25.86 15.75 -5.80
C ARG A 286 -24.62 14.88 -6.02
N PHE A 287 -24.81 13.58 -6.12
CA PHE A 287 -23.71 12.61 -6.17
C PHE A 287 -22.71 12.89 -7.29
N THR A 288 -23.20 13.31 -8.45
CA THR A 288 -22.38 13.59 -9.63
C THR A 288 -21.38 14.75 -9.42
N GLU A 289 -21.69 15.68 -8.50
CA GLU A 289 -20.84 16.83 -8.22
C GLU A 289 -19.56 16.48 -7.47
N ILE A 290 -19.55 15.36 -6.73
CA ILE A 290 -18.38 14.91 -5.97
C ILE A 290 -17.57 13.82 -6.68
N VAL A 291 -18.12 13.21 -7.74
CA VAL A 291 -17.40 12.25 -8.58
C VAL A 291 -16.35 12.98 -9.40
N ASP A 292 -15.15 12.36 -9.53
CA ASP A 292 -14.06 12.91 -10.32
C ASP A 292 -14.53 13.21 -11.76
N PRO A 293 -14.36 14.45 -12.26
CA PRO A 293 -14.70 14.80 -13.64
C PRO A 293 -14.08 13.89 -14.69
N ILE A 294 -12.88 13.33 -14.42
CA ILE A 294 -12.21 12.35 -15.29
C ILE A 294 -13.05 11.06 -15.40
N VAL A 295 -13.67 10.66 -14.30
CA VAL A 295 -14.55 9.49 -14.27
C VAL A 295 -15.88 9.78 -14.95
N VAL A 296 -16.43 10.97 -14.75
CA VAL A 296 -17.67 11.42 -15.43
C VAL A 296 -17.46 11.50 -16.94
N GLY A 297 -16.34 12.07 -17.41
CA GLY A 297 -16.02 12.21 -18.83
C GLY A 297 -16.99 13.13 -19.57
N SER A 298 -17.38 12.75 -20.80
CA SER A 298 -18.28 13.53 -21.65
C SER A 298 -19.77 13.50 -21.23
N GLY A 299 -20.10 12.80 -20.16
CA GLY A 299 -21.46 12.71 -19.62
C GLY A 299 -21.72 11.40 -18.89
N LEU A 300 -22.79 11.36 -18.13
CA LEU A 300 -23.27 10.17 -17.42
C LEU A 300 -24.48 9.61 -18.16
N SER A 301 -24.36 8.39 -18.69
CA SER A 301 -25.55 7.61 -19.03
C SER A 301 -26.19 7.07 -17.74
N PRO A 302 -27.49 6.73 -17.74
CA PRO A 302 -28.14 6.12 -16.56
C PRO A 302 -27.41 4.87 -16.05
N GLU A 303 -26.92 4.04 -16.96
CA GLU A 303 -26.21 2.80 -16.62
C GLU A 303 -24.85 3.09 -15.96
N LYS A 304 -24.14 4.14 -16.41
CA LYS A 304 -22.88 4.57 -15.81
C LYS A 304 -23.09 5.16 -14.42
N GLU A 305 -24.16 5.91 -14.25
CA GLU A 305 -24.54 6.47 -12.95
C GLU A 305 -24.87 5.35 -11.96
N GLU A 306 -25.65 4.34 -12.36
CA GLU A 306 -25.96 3.15 -11.55
C GLU A 306 -24.67 2.43 -11.12
N GLN A 307 -23.68 2.30 -12.01
CA GLN A 307 -22.40 1.68 -11.68
C GLN A 307 -21.58 2.50 -10.66
N LEU A 308 -21.59 3.82 -10.80
CA LEU A 308 -20.92 4.72 -9.85
C LEU A 308 -21.59 4.68 -8.48
N GLN A 309 -22.94 4.61 -8.44
CA GLN A 309 -23.69 4.45 -7.20
C GLN A 309 -23.38 3.10 -6.55
N ALA A 310 -23.42 2.00 -7.31
CA ALA A 310 -23.06 0.68 -6.80
C ALA A 310 -21.60 0.63 -6.25
N PHE A 311 -20.69 1.35 -6.89
CA PHE A 311 -19.29 1.47 -6.42
C PHE A 311 -19.21 2.25 -5.10
N ALA A 312 -19.95 3.37 -4.96
CA ALA A 312 -20.05 4.14 -3.72
C ALA A 312 -20.70 3.33 -2.59
N GLU A 313 -21.81 2.64 -2.87
CA GLU A 313 -22.47 1.77 -1.90
C GLU A 313 -21.55 0.67 -1.36
N LEU A 314 -20.75 0.07 -2.24
CA LEU A 314 -19.75 -0.90 -1.82
C LEU A 314 -18.71 -0.27 -0.89
N ALA A 315 -18.25 0.95 -1.19
CA ALA A 315 -17.37 1.69 -0.31
C ALA A 315 -17.99 1.88 1.07
N PHE A 316 -19.26 2.32 1.16
CA PHE A 316 -19.96 2.52 2.43
C PHE A 316 -20.18 1.22 3.21
N LYS A 317 -20.42 0.09 2.54
CA LYS A 317 -20.43 -1.22 3.22
C LYS A 317 -19.09 -1.54 3.88
N CYS A 318 -17.97 -1.21 3.21
CA CYS A 318 -16.63 -1.37 3.79
C CYS A 318 -16.36 -0.38 4.94
N LEU A 319 -16.98 0.80 4.93
CA LEU A 319 -16.84 1.87 5.92
C LEU A 319 -17.79 1.71 7.12
N SER A 320 -18.53 0.60 7.25
CA SER A 320 -19.37 0.38 8.42
C SER A 320 -18.61 0.64 9.71
N HIS A 321 -19.23 1.40 10.63
CA HIS A 321 -18.60 1.73 11.92
C HIS A 321 -18.27 0.47 12.72
N SER A 322 -19.16 -0.51 12.71
CA SER A 322 -18.95 -1.82 13.32
C SER A 322 -18.13 -2.73 12.42
N ALA A 323 -17.00 -3.22 12.90
CA ALA A 323 -16.12 -4.11 12.13
C ALA A 323 -16.81 -5.40 11.68
N VAL A 324 -17.76 -5.95 12.45
CA VAL A 324 -18.48 -7.19 12.11
C VAL A 324 -19.43 -7.01 10.93
N ASP A 325 -19.93 -5.80 10.70
CA ASP A 325 -20.85 -5.49 9.61
C ASP A 325 -20.12 -5.24 8.28
N ARG A 326 -18.81 -5.06 8.29
CA ARG A 326 -18.00 -4.91 7.09
C ARG A 326 -17.93 -6.26 6.34
N PRO A 327 -18.04 -6.26 5.01
CA PRO A 327 -17.91 -7.47 4.20
C PRO A 327 -16.51 -8.11 4.34
N THR A 328 -16.33 -9.32 3.85
CA THR A 328 -14.98 -9.88 3.66
C THR A 328 -14.37 -9.33 2.38
N MET A 329 -13.03 -9.31 2.28
CA MET A 329 -12.37 -8.87 1.04
C MET A 329 -12.65 -9.81 -0.15
N ILE A 330 -13.05 -11.06 0.09
CA ILE A 330 -13.56 -11.97 -0.95
C ILE A 330 -14.88 -11.45 -1.53
N ASP A 331 -15.81 -11.03 -0.66
CA ASP A 331 -17.11 -10.51 -1.10
C ASP A 331 -16.97 -9.17 -1.81
N VAL A 332 -16.07 -8.29 -1.31
CA VAL A 332 -15.70 -7.04 -1.97
C VAL A 332 -15.14 -7.30 -3.38
N ALA A 333 -14.22 -8.25 -3.53
CA ALA A 333 -13.63 -8.60 -4.82
C ALA A 333 -14.69 -9.17 -5.81
N LYS A 334 -15.66 -9.95 -5.32
CA LYS A 334 -16.78 -10.46 -6.16
C LYS A 334 -17.67 -9.31 -6.64
N GLN A 335 -18.05 -8.39 -5.76
CA GLN A 335 -18.88 -7.23 -6.13
C GLN A 335 -18.17 -6.31 -7.12
N LEU A 336 -16.89 -5.99 -6.89
CA LEU A 336 -16.07 -5.20 -7.83
C LEU A 336 -15.94 -5.88 -9.20
N ARG A 337 -15.81 -7.20 -9.24
CA ARG A 337 -15.79 -7.95 -10.50
C ARG A 337 -17.09 -7.81 -11.27
N HIS A 338 -18.23 -7.81 -10.57
CA HIS A 338 -19.53 -7.61 -11.19
C HIS A 338 -19.64 -6.22 -11.80
N ILE A 339 -19.36 -5.17 -11.03
CA ILE A 339 -19.37 -3.79 -11.49
C ILE A 339 -18.41 -3.60 -12.69
N TYR A 340 -17.18 -4.12 -12.61
CA TYR A 340 -16.22 -4.02 -13.71
C TYR A 340 -16.69 -4.66 -15.00
N LYS A 341 -17.28 -5.88 -14.93
CA LYS A 341 -17.82 -6.56 -16.13
C LYS A 341 -18.93 -5.76 -16.78
N SER A 342 -19.87 -5.24 -16.00
CA SER A 342 -20.95 -4.38 -16.51
C SER A 342 -20.40 -3.12 -17.20
N THR A 343 -19.36 -2.49 -16.61
CA THR A 343 -18.69 -1.33 -17.21
C THR A 343 -18.02 -1.66 -18.55
N CYS A 344 -17.34 -2.80 -18.66
CA CYS A 344 -16.68 -3.20 -19.90
C CYS A 344 -17.69 -3.52 -21.02
N GLN A 345 -18.86 -4.05 -20.69
CA GLN A 345 -19.93 -4.33 -21.66
C GLN A 345 -20.55 -3.04 -22.24
N LEU A 346 -20.55 -1.96 -21.49
CA LEU A 346 -21.05 -0.65 -21.97
C LEU A 346 -20.04 0.09 -22.86
N MET A 347 -18.78 -0.30 -22.82
CA MET A 347 -17.69 0.31 -23.61
C MET A 347 -17.41 -0.44 -24.93
N SER A 348 -17.95 -1.65 -25.10
CA SER A 348 -17.87 -2.47 -26.32
C SER A 348 -19.03 -2.22 -27.26
#